data_c649312b95f337b9747de07b4f5777cd
#
_entry.id   c649312b95f337b9747de07b4f5777cd
#
_cell.length_a   1.000
_cell.length_b   1.000
_cell.length_c   1.000
_cell.angle_alpha   90.00
_cell.angle_beta   90.00
_cell.angle_gamma   90.00
#
_symmetry.space_group_name_H-M   'P 1'
#
loop_
_entity.id
_entity.type
_entity.pdbx_description
1 polymer ?
#
loop_
_entity_poly.entity_id
_entity_poly.type
_entity_poly.pdbx_seq_one_letter_code
_entity_poly.pdbx_strand_id
1 'polypeptide(L)'
;MKYLNNIIKNCLLLPLLCCSCAGDYLDTAPTKQVSPADLFKNEEYATYAVNGLAKLMKTFYASNKLDGVSFNGEGSVRLLYTEYQGADMYCPRNNFYTIFNGASHAIPTSSFTEYMWHYYYKIISNANAIISYVSPESSRKFKYIYAQALTYRAYSYLQLLQFYS
;
A
#
# COMPACT_ATOMS: atom_id res chain seq x y z
N MET A 1 -50.46 36.09 -12.62
CA MET A 1 -50.78 34.71 -12.19
C MET A 1 -49.91 33.61 -12.82
N LYS A 2 -49.49 33.67 -14.10
CA LYS A 2 -48.63 32.60 -14.69
C LYS A 2 -47.23 32.48 -14.08
N TYR A 3 -46.60 33.58 -13.70
CA TYR A 3 -45.26 33.56 -13.07
C TYR A 3 -45.21 32.95 -11.65
N LEU A 4 -46.26 33.19 -10.88
CA LEU A 4 -46.37 32.65 -9.53
C LEU A 4 -46.52 31.12 -9.51
N ASN A 5 -47.28 30.58 -10.47
CA ASN A 5 -47.46 29.14 -10.65
C ASN A 5 -46.16 28.41 -11.06
N ASN A 6 -45.27 29.06 -11.83
CA ASN A 6 -44.00 28.48 -12.23
C ASN A 6 -42.99 28.50 -11.07
N ILE A 7 -43.02 29.51 -10.23
CA ILE A 7 -42.16 29.59 -9.03
C ILE A 7 -42.56 28.50 -8.02
N ILE A 8 -43.87 28.31 -7.81
CA ILE A 8 -44.40 27.28 -6.90
C ILE A 8 -44.04 25.87 -7.42
N LYS A 9 -44.14 25.62 -8.73
CA LYS A 9 -43.73 24.31 -9.32
C LYS A 9 -42.27 24.05 -9.20
N ASN A 10 -41.41 25.06 -9.37
CA ASN A 10 -39.96 24.89 -9.23
C ASN A 10 -39.53 24.75 -7.76
N CYS A 11 -40.19 25.43 -6.82
CA CYS A 11 -39.94 25.23 -5.39
C CYS A 11 -40.36 23.86 -4.86
N LEU A 12 -41.40 23.24 -5.48
CA LEU A 12 -41.88 21.90 -5.08
C LEU A 12 -41.00 20.78 -5.62
N LEU A 13 -40.20 21.03 -6.69
CA LEU A 13 -39.28 20.06 -7.25
C LEU A 13 -37.91 20.05 -6.51
N LEU A 14 -37.53 21.13 -5.83
CA LEU A 14 -36.24 21.26 -5.15
C LEU A 14 -36.07 20.26 -3.98
N PRO A 15 -37.05 20.02 -3.12
CA PRO A 15 -36.89 19.05 -2.01
C PRO A 15 -36.85 17.59 -2.48
N LEU A 16 -37.36 17.25 -3.67
CA LEU A 16 -37.26 15.89 -4.21
C LEU A 16 -35.82 15.51 -4.63
N LEU A 17 -34.98 16.48 -4.95
CA LEU A 17 -33.56 16.24 -5.30
C LEU A 17 -32.67 16.08 -4.06
N CYS A 18 -33.10 16.55 -2.89
CA CYS A 18 -32.30 16.44 -1.64
C CYS A 18 -32.53 15.12 -0.90
N CYS A 19 -33.56 14.34 -1.21
CA CYS A 19 -33.82 13.04 -0.58
C CYS A 19 -33.11 11.86 -1.25
N SER A 20 -32.25 12.11 -2.23
CA SER A 20 -31.50 11.07 -2.97
C SER A 20 -30.29 10.48 -2.21
N CYS A 21 -29.93 11.01 -1.05
CA CYS A 21 -28.89 10.43 -0.21
C CYS A 21 -29.50 9.50 0.84
N ALA A 22 -30.06 8.38 0.41
CA ALA A 22 -30.32 7.26 1.30
C ALA A 22 -28.96 6.64 1.63
N GLY A 23 -28.40 6.99 2.79
CA GLY A 23 -27.10 6.47 3.28
C GLY A 23 -27.03 4.93 3.29
N ASP A 24 -28.15 4.28 3.44
CA ASP A 24 -28.28 2.81 3.43
C ASP A 24 -27.98 2.15 2.07
N TYR A 25 -28.12 2.88 0.96
CA TYR A 25 -27.85 2.31 -0.37
C TYR A 25 -26.35 2.17 -0.68
N LEU A 26 -25.52 2.95 -0.01
CA LEU A 26 -24.06 2.94 -0.18
C LEU A 26 -23.35 2.01 0.81
N ASP A 27 -24.05 1.50 1.81
CA ASP A 27 -23.53 0.60 2.84
C ASP A 27 -23.68 -0.89 2.41
N THR A 28 -23.31 -1.18 1.17
CA THR A 28 -23.25 -2.56 0.67
C THR A 28 -22.00 -3.24 1.22
N ALA A 29 -22.17 -4.03 2.27
CA ALA A 29 -21.12 -4.97 2.68
C ALA A 29 -20.80 -5.90 1.49
N PRO A 30 -19.53 -6.01 1.08
CA PRO A 30 -19.15 -6.88 -0.03
C PRO A 30 -19.50 -8.34 0.32
N THR A 31 -20.43 -8.93 -0.40
CA THR A 31 -20.97 -10.28 -0.15
C THR A 31 -19.95 -11.42 -0.35
N LYS A 32 -18.76 -11.11 -0.89
CA LYS A 32 -17.68 -12.06 -1.16
C LYS A 32 -16.33 -11.71 -0.49
N GLN A 33 -16.27 -10.64 0.26
CA GLN A 33 -15.04 -10.21 0.96
C GLN A 33 -15.33 -10.06 2.45
N VAL A 34 -14.47 -10.66 3.27
CA VAL A 34 -14.51 -10.46 4.72
C VAL A 34 -14.16 -9.00 5.01
N SER A 35 -14.96 -8.31 5.82
CA SER A 35 -14.62 -6.93 6.20
C SER A 35 -13.30 -6.91 6.98
N PRO A 36 -12.48 -5.86 6.85
CA PRO A 36 -11.26 -5.74 7.65
C PRO A 36 -11.54 -5.87 9.16
N ALA A 37 -12.64 -5.30 9.64
CA ALA A 37 -13.03 -5.38 11.04
C ALA A 37 -13.30 -6.83 11.50
N ASP A 38 -13.90 -7.67 10.65
CA ASP A 38 -14.15 -9.06 10.98
C ASP A 38 -12.91 -9.93 10.84
N LEU A 39 -12.05 -9.63 9.86
CA LEU A 39 -10.78 -10.30 9.66
C LEU A 39 -9.92 -10.21 10.94
N PHE A 40 -9.82 -9.03 11.53
CA PHE A 40 -8.93 -8.77 12.67
C PHE A 40 -9.56 -9.11 14.04
N LYS A 41 -10.80 -9.56 14.10
CA LYS A 41 -11.39 -10.15 15.32
C LYS A 41 -10.83 -11.53 15.64
N ASN A 42 -10.35 -12.27 14.63
CA ASN A 42 -9.82 -13.61 14.77
C ASN A 42 -8.28 -13.57 14.78
N GLU A 43 -7.67 -14.17 15.82
CA GLU A 43 -6.21 -14.22 15.97
C GLU A 43 -5.49 -14.94 14.83
N GLU A 44 -6.12 -15.95 14.26
CA GLU A 44 -5.56 -16.70 13.14
C GLU A 44 -5.50 -15.85 11.88
N TYR A 45 -6.59 -15.16 11.55
CA TYR A 45 -6.64 -14.25 10.38
C TYR A 45 -5.71 -13.04 10.55
N ALA A 46 -5.63 -12.49 11.75
CA ALA A 46 -4.67 -11.44 12.07
C ALA A 46 -3.22 -11.93 11.91
N THR A 47 -2.93 -13.19 12.25
CA THR A 47 -1.63 -13.82 12.01
C THR A 47 -1.34 -13.95 10.51
N TYR A 48 -2.33 -14.35 9.71
CA TYR A 48 -2.16 -14.41 8.25
C TYR A 48 -1.90 -13.04 7.65
N ALA A 49 -2.51 -11.98 8.17
CA ALA A 49 -2.25 -10.62 7.73
C ALA A 49 -0.79 -10.20 7.97
N VAL A 50 -0.21 -10.48 9.14
CA VAL A 50 1.21 -10.22 9.42
C VAL A 50 2.13 -11.10 8.55
N ASN A 51 1.80 -12.36 8.37
CA ASN A 51 2.55 -13.24 7.46
C ASN A 51 2.49 -12.71 6.01
N GLY A 52 1.40 -12.03 5.65
CA GLY A 52 1.27 -11.31 4.40
C GLY A 52 2.32 -10.21 4.22
N LEU A 53 2.69 -9.49 5.28
CA LEU A 53 3.78 -8.50 5.24
C LEU A 53 5.13 -9.18 4.94
N ALA A 54 5.43 -10.29 5.62
CA ALA A 54 6.64 -11.08 5.33
C ALA A 54 6.66 -11.59 3.88
N LYS A 55 5.51 -12.02 3.36
CA LYS A 55 5.36 -12.43 1.97
C LYS A 55 5.62 -11.28 1.01
N LEU A 56 5.13 -10.06 1.30
CA LEU A 56 5.42 -8.87 0.49
C LEU A 56 6.92 -8.59 0.43
N MET A 57 7.65 -8.73 1.54
CA MET A 57 9.11 -8.55 1.55
C MET A 57 9.84 -9.54 0.64
N LYS A 58 9.27 -10.71 0.41
CA LYS A 58 9.87 -11.73 -0.46
C LYS A 58 9.42 -11.63 -1.92
N THR A 59 8.15 -11.30 -2.16
CA THR A 59 7.50 -11.52 -3.47
C THR A 59 6.73 -10.31 -3.99
N PHE A 60 7.11 -9.10 -3.60
CA PHE A 60 6.46 -7.92 -4.17
C PHE A 60 6.87 -7.72 -5.62
N TYR A 61 5.89 -7.71 -6.49
CA TYR A 61 6.07 -7.36 -7.90
C TYR A 61 5.50 -5.95 -8.12
N ALA A 62 6.32 -5.06 -8.65
CA ALA A 62 5.78 -3.83 -9.22
C ALA A 62 5.11 -4.16 -10.56
N SER A 63 3.87 -3.74 -10.71
CA SER A 63 3.13 -3.98 -11.95
C SER A 63 3.71 -3.19 -13.13
N ASN A 64 3.97 -3.88 -14.24
CA ASN A 64 3.80 -3.42 -15.64
C ASN A 64 4.63 -2.28 -16.20
N LYS A 65 5.46 -1.55 -15.46
CA LYS A 65 6.23 -0.42 -16.02
C LYS A 65 7.74 -0.66 -16.09
N LEU A 66 8.22 -1.80 -15.65
CA LEU A 66 9.65 -2.09 -15.56
C LEU A 66 10.09 -3.07 -16.65
N ASP A 67 9.67 -2.87 -17.89
CA ASP A 67 10.19 -3.51 -19.13
C ASP A 67 10.71 -4.95 -18.97
N GLY A 68 9.89 -5.83 -18.37
CA GLY A 68 10.20 -7.25 -18.20
C GLY A 68 11.20 -7.60 -17.08
N VAL A 69 11.60 -6.65 -16.26
CA VAL A 69 12.45 -6.93 -15.10
C VAL A 69 11.60 -7.24 -13.88
N SER A 70 11.75 -8.46 -13.40
CA SER A 70 11.09 -8.89 -12.15
C SER A 70 11.89 -8.44 -10.95
N PHE A 71 11.45 -7.38 -10.30
CA PHE A 71 11.95 -7.04 -8.97
C PHE A 71 11.17 -7.84 -7.93
N ASN A 72 11.89 -8.53 -7.06
CA ASN A 72 11.32 -9.42 -6.05
C ASN A 72 11.59 -8.90 -4.64
N GLY A 73 10.71 -8.03 -4.15
CA GLY A 73 10.73 -7.59 -2.76
C GLY A 73 12.06 -7.02 -2.29
N GLU A 74 12.37 -7.23 -1.03
CA GLU A 74 13.56 -6.70 -0.35
C GLU A 74 14.87 -7.17 -0.96
N GLY A 75 14.95 -8.40 -1.45
CA GLY A 75 16.16 -8.93 -2.07
C GLY A 75 16.59 -8.13 -3.30
N SER A 76 15.63 -7.71 -4.12
CA SER A 76 15.88 -6.85 -5.27
C SER A 76 16.29 -5.44 -4.87
N VAL A 77 15.64 -4.87 -3.85
CA VAL A 77 16.01 -3.55 -3.33
C VAL A 77 17.46 -3.56 -2.87
N ARG A 78 17.84 -4.52 -2.04
CA ARG A 78 19.22 -4.62 -1.54
C ARG A 78 20.22 -4.84 -2.66
N LEU A 79 19.97 -5.78 -3.55
CA LEU A 79 20.91 -6.08 -4.64
C LEU A 79 21.10 -4.87 -5.54
N LEU A 80 20.03 -4.25 -6.00
CA LEU A 80 20.09 -3.21 -7.03
C LEU A 80 20.50 -1.84 -6.48
N TYR A 81 20.10 -1.52 -5.25
CA TYR A 81 20.29 -0.18 -4.71
C TYR A 81 21.39 -0.08 -3.66
N THR A 82 21.94 -1.20 -3.19
CA THR A 82 23.09 -1.18 -2.28
C THR A 82 24.31 -1.83 -2.88
N GLU A 83 24.19 -3.07 -3.34
CA GLU A 83 25.34 -3.86 -3.77
C GLU A 83 25.88 -3.42 -5.14
N TYR A 84 24.98 -3.22 -6.14
CA TYR A 84 25.39 -2.77 -7.48
C TYR A 84 25.89 -1.32 -7.54
N GLN A 85 25.51 -0.49 -6.56
CA GLN A 85 25.99 0.88 -6.47
C GLN A 85 27.28 1.01 -5.65
N GLY A 86 27.63 -0.03 -4.90
CA GLY A 86 28.87 -0.12 -4.15
C GLY A 86 30.07 -0.47 -5.04
N ALA A 87 31.21 -0.61 -4.40
CA ALA A 87 32.45 -1.05 -5.05
C ALA A 87 32.55 -2.58 -5.20
N ASP A 88 31.65 -3.32 -4.56
CA ASP A 88 31.76 -4.78 -4.40
C ASP A 88 31.16 -5.57 -5.55
N MET A 89 30.26 -4.95 -6.32
CA MET A 89 29.60 -5.61 -7.46
C MET A 89 29.66 -4.77 -8.72
N TYR A 90 29.87 -5.44 -9.84
CA TYR A 90 29.88 -4.85 -11.18
C TYR A 90 29.19 -5.76 -12.17
N CYS A 91 28.32 -5.22 -13.03
CA CYS A 91 27.70 -5.97 -14.11
C CYS A 91 28.57 -5.88 -15.38
N PRO A 92 29.27 -6.97 -15.76
CA PRO A 92 30.22 -6.92 -16.86
C PRO A 92 29.59 -7.01 -18.24
N ARG A 93 28.30 -7.35 -18.34
CA ARG A 93 27.60 -7.53 -19.62
C ARG A 93 26.73 -6.32 -19.91
N ASN A 94 26.70 -5.93 -21.17
CA ASN A 94 25.77 -4.91 -21.63
C ASN A 94 24.34 -5.47 -21.63
N ASN A 95 23.67 -5.35 -20.52
CA ASN A 95 22.29 -5.74 -20.30
C ASN A 95 21.60 -4.68 -19.44
N PHE A 96 20.33 -4.90 -19.11
CA PHE A 96 19.55 -4.01 -18.27
C PHE A 96 20.25 -3.61 -16.96
N TYR A 97 21.00 -4.51 -16.33
CA TYR A 97 21.66 -4.24 -15.03
C TYR A 97 22.90 -3.35 -15.14
N THR A 98 23.43 -3.08 -16.32
CA THR A 98 24.57 -2.16 -16.49
C THR A 98 24.26 -0.74 -16.10
N ILE A 99 22.99 -0.35 -16.09
CA ILE A 99 22.56 0.97 -15.62
C ILE A 99 22.87 1.22 -14.14
N PHE A 100 23.03 0.16 -13.36
CA PHE A 100 23.38 0.24 -11.93
C PHE A 100 24.88 0.40 -11.69
N ASN A 101 25.73 0.20 -12.67
CA ASN A 101 27.17 0.44 -12.56
C ASN A 101 27.55 1.93 -12.41
N GLY A 102 26.59 2.77 -12.18
CA GLY A 102 26.79 4.21 -11.96
C GLY A 102 25.50 4.86 -11.47
N ALA A 103 25.61 6.11 -11.05
CA ALA A 103 24.50 6.85 -10.48
C ALA A 103 23.45 7.33 -11.50
N SER A 104 23.51 6.87 -12.76
CA SER A 104 22.63 7.33 -13.84
C SER A 104 21.15 6.98 -13.66
N HIS A 105 20.84 6.05 -12.74
CA HIS A 105 19.47 5.66 -12.39
C HIS A 105 18.88 6.44 -11.21
N ALA A 106 19.70 7.23 -10.51
CA ALA A 106 19.26 8.09 -9.40
C ALA A 106 18.49 9.32 -9.90
N ILE A 107 17.55 9.10 -10.83
CA ILE A 107 16.67 10.12 -11.36
C ILE A 107 15.32 10.02 -10.63
N PRO A 108 14.76 11.11 -10.10
CA PRO A 108 13.49 11.09 -9.36
C PRO A 108 12.33 10.43 -10.12
N THR A 109 12.34 10.48 -11.43
CA THR A 109 11.30 9.93 -12.32
C THR A 109 11.61 8.52 -12.83
N SER A 110 12.69 7.88 -12.35
CA SER A 110 13.03 6.53 -12.79
C SER A 110 12.06 5.50 -12.20
N SER A 111 11.76 4.46 -12.98
CA SER A 111 10.94 3.34 -12.53
C SER A 111 11.53 2.59 -11.32
N PHE A 112 12.85 2.70 -11.11
CA PHE A 112 13.53 2.15 -9.93
C PHE A 112 13.19 2.93 -8.66
N THR A 113 13.23 4.25 -8.73
CA THR A 113 12.84 5.13 -7.63
C THR A 113 11.35 4.91 -7.31
N GLU A 114 10.50 4.84 -8.33
CA GLU A 114 9.07 4.54 -8.18
C GLU A 114 8.83 3.16 -7.53
N TYR A 115 9.62 2.14 -7.90
CA TYR A 115 9.47 0.79 -7.33
C TYR A 115 9.67 0.78 -5.83
N MET A 116 10.77 1.35 -5.32
CA MET A 116 11.05 1.36 -3.88
C MET A 116 10.00 2.12 -3.10
N TRP A 117 9.54 3.25 -3.64
CA TRP A 117 8.47 4.04 -3.06
C TRP A 117 7.20 3.20 -2.91
N HIS A 118 6.71 2.60 -3.99
CA HIS A 118 5.51 1.75 -3.97
C HIS A 118 5.68 0.54 -3.06
N TYR A 119 6.84 -0.08 -3.07
CA TYR A 119 7.14 -1.26 -2.27
C TYR A 119 7.02 -0.97 -0.77
N TYR A 120 7.73 0.01 -0.26
CA TYR A 120 7.70 0.32 1.17
C TYR A 120 6.36 0.92 1.61
N TYR A 121 5.75 1.78 0.81
CA TYR A 121 4.41 2.29 1.12
C TYR A 121 3.34 1.21 1.09
N LYS A 122 3.48 0.16 0.29
CA LYS A 122 2.58 -0.99 0.35
C LYS A 122 2.70 -1.73 1.68
N ILE A 123 3.91 -1.93 2.19
CA ILE A 123 4.13 -2.53 3.51
C ILE A 123 3.55 -1.63 4.61
N ILE A 124 3.83 -0.32 4.57
CA ILE A 124 3.31 0.67 5.53
C ILE A 124 1.78 0.65 5.55
N SER A 125 1.13 0.68 4.40
CA SER A 125 -0.33 0.67 4.29
C SER A 125 -0.95 -0.58 4.92
N ASN A 126 -0.41 -1.76 4.62
CA ASN A 126 -0.90 -3.01 5.21
C ASN A 126 -0.59 -3.08 6.72
N ALA A 127 0.58 -2.63 7.16
CA ALA A 127 0.91 -2.56 8.58
C ALA A 127 -0.03 -1.59 9.33
N ASN A 128 -0.36 -0.44 8.74
CA ASN A 128 -1.32 0.50 9.32
C ASN A 128 -2.72 -0.12 9.46
N ALA A 129 -3.17 -0.90 8.49
CA ALA A 129 -4.44 -1.63 8.60
C ALA A 129 -4.43 -2.59 9.79
N ILE A 130 -3.37 -3.39 9.98
CA ILE A 130 -3.24 -4.27 11.14
C ILE A 130 -3.27 -3.46 12.43
N ILE A 131 -2.49 -2.39 12.52
CA ILE A 131 -2.39 -1.54 13.71
C ILE A 131 -3.73 -0.88 14.07
N SER A 132 -4.55 -0.52 13.08
CA SER A 132 -5.83 0.15 13.31
C SER A 132 -6.93 -0.79 13.80
N TYR A 133 -6.88 -2.08 13.44
CA TYR A 133 -7.93 -3.04 13.77
C TYR A 133 -7.56 -4.02 14.90
N VAL A 134 -6.27 -4.25 15.15
CA VAL A 134 -5.81 -5.16 16.20
C VAL A 134 -5.69 -4.42 17.52
N SER A 135 -6.43 -4.89 18.55
CA SER A 135 -6.29 -4.40 19.91
C SER A 135 -5.24 -5.22 20.67
N PRO A 136 -4.08 -4.63 21.02
CA PRO A 136 -2.99 -5.37 21.68
C PRO A 136 -3.34 -5.84 23.09
N GLU A 137 -4.37 -5.24 23.71
CA GLU A 137 -4.81 -5.59 25.07
C GLU A 137 -5.74 -6.82 25.09
N SER A 138 -6.28 -7.22 23.93
CA SER A 138 -7.26 -8.31 23.86
C SER A 138 -6.64 -9.69 24.13
N SER A 139 -5.38 -9.90 23.72
CA SER A 139 -4.66 -11.14 24.02
C SER A 139 -3.15 -10.97 23.84
N ARG A 140 -2.39 -11.92 24.42
CA ARG A 140 -0.94 -11.99 24.21
C ARG A 140 -0.57 -12.13 22.72
N LYS A 141 -1.35 -12.86 21.96
CA LYS A 141 -1.12 -13.08 20.53
C LYS A 141 -1.36 -11.79 19.72
N PHE A 142 -2.43 -11.07 20.00
CA PHE A 142 -2.68 -9.76 19.40
C PHE A 142 -1.59 -8.74 19.75
N LYS A 143 -1.05 -8.76 20.97
CA LYS A 143 0.09 -7.92 21.33
C LYS A 143 1.32 -8.20 20.46
N TYR A 144 1.64 -9.46 20.18
CA TYR A 144 2.73 -9.82 19.26
C TYR A 144 2.46 -9.40 17.82
N ILE A 145 1.25 -9.62 17.32
CA ILE A 145 0.84 -9.21 15.97
C ILE A 145 0.98 -7.70 15.79
N TYR A 146 0.50 -6.94 16.77
CA TYR A 146 0.61 -5.48 16.78
C TYR A 146 2.06 -5.02 16.78
N ALA A 147 2.91 -5.60 17.63
CA ALA A 147 4.34 -5.29 17.70
C ALA A 147 5.07 -5.60 16.39
N GLN A 148 4.75 -6.73 15.76
CA GLN A 148 5.30 -7.08 14.45
C GLN A 148 4.90 -6.07 13.37
N ALA A 149 3.62 -5.66 13.33
CA ALA A 149 3.16 -4.64 12.38
C ALA A 149 3.87 -3.29 12.59
N LEU A 150 4.07 -2.88 13.83
CA LEU A 150 4.87 -1.69 14.15
C LEU A 150 6.32 -1.81 13.66
N THR A 151 6.93 -2.98 13.80
CA THR A 151 8.30 -3.25 13.35
C THR A 151 8.41 -3.13 11.82
N TYR A 152 7.50 -3.76 11.06
CA TYR A 152 7.47 -3.64 9.60
C TYR A 152 7.28 -2.18 9.15
N ARG A 153 6.41 -1.44 9.82
CA ARG A 153 6.18 -0.02 9.52
C ARG A 153 7.43 0.82 9.79
N ALA A 154 8.05 0.66 10.95
CA ALA A 154 9.25 1.38 11.34
C ALA A 154 10.43 1.08 10.39
N TYR A 155 10.64 -0.19 10.06
CA TYR A 155 11.63 -0.61 9.08
C TYR A 155 11.42 0.05 7.72
N SER A 156 10.19 0.03 7.23
CA SER A 156 9.86 0.61 5.92
C SER A 156 10.11 2.13 5.88
N TYR A 157 9.76 2.86 6.94
CA TYR A 157 10.09 4.29 7.04
C TYR A 157 11.58 4.55 7.13
N LEU A 158 12.33 3.71 7.86
CA LEU A 158 13.79 3.82 7.92
C LEU A 158 14.41 3.66 6.53
N GLN A 159 13.96 2.68 5.75
CA GLN A 159 14.46 2.47 4.39
C GLN A 159 14.11 3.65 3.47
N LEU A 160 12.85 4.13 3.53
CA LEU A 160 12.47 5.32 2.77
C LEU A 160 13.32 6.55 3.11
N LEU A 161 13.61 6.74 4.39
CA LEU A 161 14.50 7.83 4.82
C LEU A 161 15.91 7.68 4.25
N GLN A 162 16.46 6.47 4.23
CA GLN A 162 17.80 6.22 3.70
C GLN A 162 17.90 6.43 2.19
N PHE A 163 16.83 6.15 1.45
CA PHE A 163 16.83 6.25 -0.02
C PHE A 163 16.38 7.61 -0.56
N TYR A 164 15.61 8.38 0.20
CA TYR A 164 14.98 9.61 -0.27
C TYR A 164 15.32 10.87 0.57
N SER A 165 16.26 10.80 1.48
CA SER A 165 16.73 11.95 2.27
C SER A 165 17.90 12.68 1.60
#